data_33fca2cc40f13d36d73348deef730094
#
_entry.id   33fca2cc40f13d36d73348deef730094
#
_cell.length_a   1.000
_cell.length_b   1.000
_cell.length_c   1.000
_cell.angle_alpha   90.00
_cell.angle_beta   90.00
_cell.angle_gamma   90.00
#
_symmetry.space_group_name_H-M   'P 1'
#
loop_
_entity.id
_entity.type
_entity.pdbx_description
1 polymer ?
#
loop_
_entity_poly.entity_id
_entity_poly.type
_entity_poly.pdbx_seq_one_letter_code
_entity_poly.pdbx_strand_id
1 'polypeptide(L)'
;GKTFFDTDENFKIAEFMHFCSKMLIKEPKEKGKAPAMIVFHSWQQREMVVNYGKKYGFYNAYPIYFIKPSSSQVLKANMKIVGATEEATVLYRDKLPKFNNDGVMIKNWFNWEVDNSYPKVHPTQKPIPVLKRLIDIFTDEGDVVIDPCAGSGSTLRAAIEMNRVAYGFEIKKDFYKSAKDEMLSNFKISLF
;
A
#
# COMPACT_ATOMS: atom_id res chain seq x y z
N GLY A 1 -3.22 19.78 -16.35
CA GLY A 1 -2.10 19.42 -15.47
C GLY A 1 -1.33 18.29 -16.08
N LYS A 2 0.00 18.38 -16.17
CA LYS A 2 0.83 17.26 -16.65
C LYS A 2 0.66 16.11 -15.65
N THR A 3 0.16 14.96 -16.12
CA THR A 3 0.20 13.71 -15.39
C THR A 3 1.68 13.40 -15.13
N PHE A 4 2.08 13.30 -13.87
CA PHE A 4 3.46 13.01 -13.48
C PHE A 4 3.90 11.59 -13.86
N PHE A 5 2.96 10.72 -14.26
CA PHE A 5 3.20 9.32 -14.56
C PHE A 5 2.45 8.86 -15.79
N ASP A 6 3.17 8.55 -16.86
CA ASP A 6 2.62 7.92 -18.07
C ASP A 6 1.97 6.56 -17.78
N THR A 7 2.30 5.95 -16.63
CA THR A 7 1.74 4.68 -16.19
C THR A 7 0.34 4.80 -15.61
N ASP A 8 -0.07 5.96 -15.11
CA ASP A 8 -1.39 6.14 -14.49
C ASP A 8 -2.50 6.15 -15.55
N GLU A 9 -2.23 6.66 -16.75
CA GLU A 9 -3.19 6.67 -17.87
C GLU A 9 -3.42 5.27 -18.46
N ASN A 10 -2.43 4.38 -18.32
CA ASN A 10 -2.47 3.01 -18.86
C ASN A 10 -2.66 1.95 -17.77
N PHE A 11 -2.96 2.34 -16.51
CA PHE A 11 -3.13 1.39 -15.43
C PHE A 11 -4.39 0.54 -15.61
N LYS A 12 -4.18 -0.75 -15.83
CA LYS A 12 -5.26 -1.72 -16.06
C LYS A 12 -5.66 -2.39 -14.74
N ILE A 13 -6.64 -1.81 -14.06
CA ILE A 13 -7.14 -2.31 -12.78
C ILE A 13 -7.52 -3.80 -12.81
N ALA A 14 -8.05 -4.29 -13.92
CA ALA A 14 -8.43 -5.70 -14.07
C ALA A 14 -7.21 -6.63 -14.04
N GLU A 15 -6.14 -6.28 -14.76
CA GLU A 15 -4.89 -7.05 -14.77
C GLU A 15 -4.22 -7.01 -13.40
N PHE A 16 -4.19 -5.84 -12.76
CA PHE A 16 -3.69 -5.66 -11.41
C PHE A 16 -4.44 -6.55 -10.39
N MET A 17 -5.78 -6.49 -10.38
CA MET A 17 -6.58 -7.30 -9.47
C MET A 17 -6.44 -8.80 -9.76
N HIS A 18 -6.33 -9.19 -11.03
CA HIS A 18 -6.06 -10.58 -11.39
C HIS A 18 -4.70 -11.04 -10.82
N PHE A 19 -3.64 -10.26 -11.03
CA PHE A 19 -2.31 -10.55 -10.49
C PHE A 19 -2.36 -10.68 -8.97
N CYS A 20 -2.91 -9.71 -8.26
CA CYS A 20 -3.03 -9.73 -6.80
C CYS A 20 -3.83 -10.94 -6.31
N SER A 21 -4.91 -11.31 -6.99
CA SER A 21 -5.71 -12.47 -6.63
C SER A 21 -4.95 -13.80 -6.73
N LYS A 22 -3.93 -13.86 -7.59
CA LYS A 22 -3.04 -15.03 -7.74
C LYS A 22 -1.89 -15.03 -6.75
N MET A 23 -1.40 -13.86 -6.37
CA MET A 23 -0.30 -13.71 -5.42
C MET A 23 -0.74 -13.95 -3.97
N LEU A 24 -1.98 -13.59 -3.63
CA LEU A 24 -2.53 -13.87 -2.31
C LEU A 24 -2.81 -15.36 -2.16
N ILE A 25 -2.23 -15.95 -1.12
CA ILE A 25 -2.42 -17.37 -0.81
C ILE A 25 -3.91 -17.70 -0.59
N LYS A 26 -4.26 -18.98 -0.73
CA LYS A 26 -5.59 -19.45 -0.36
C LYS A 26 -5.84 -19.20 1.13
N GLU A 27 -7.09 -18.90 1.46
CA GLU A 27 -7.45 -18.66 2.84
C GLU A 27 -7.12 -19.87 3.74
N PRO A 28 -6.42 -19.62 4.85
CA PRO A 28 -6.08 -20.69 5.79
C PRO A 28 -7.34 -21.21 6.46
N LYS A 29 -7.28 -22.42 7.00
CA LYS A 29 -8.39 -22.99 7.80
C LYS A 29 -8.63 -22.20 9.08
N GLU A 30 -7.57 -21.68 9.64
CA GLU A 30 -7.57 -20.96 10.91
C GLU A 30 -8.20 -19.57 10.75
N LYS A 31 -9.10 -19.22 11.67
CA LYS A 31 -9.78 -17.93 11.69
C LYS A 31 -8.82 -16.81 12.08
N GLY A 32 -8.95 -15.64 11.43
CA GLY A 32 -8.14 -14.46 11.76
C GLY A 32 -6.69 -14.55 11.25
N LYS A 33 -6.40 -15.43 10.28
CA LYS A 33 -5.08 -15.57 9.64
C LYS A 33 -5.13 -15.45 8.13
N ALA A 34 -6.24 -14.98 7.58
CA ALA A 34 -6.33 -14.74 6.15
C ALA A 34 -5.45 -13.56 5.74
N PRO A 35 -4.92 -13.54 4.51
CA PRO A 35 -4.22 -12.37 3.99
C PRO A 35 -5.21 -11.26 3.65
N ALA A 36 -4.72 -10.01 3.70
CA ALA A 36 -5.43 -8.84 3.22
C ALA A 36 -4.66 -8.19 2.07
N MET A 37 -5.37 -7.44 1.25
CA MET A 37 -4.80 -6.54 0.26
C MET A 37 -5.14 -5.11 0.63
N ILE A 38 -4.16 -4.23 0.65
CA ILE A 38 -4.33 -2.80 0.95
C ILE A 38 -4.00 -2.01 -0.31
N VAL A 39 -4.99 -1.32 -0.86
CA VAL A 39 -4.84 -0.55 -2.09
C VAL A 39 -4.98 0.93 -1.79
N PHE A 40 -3.90 1.68 -1.96
CA PHE A 40 -3.94 3.14 -1.95
C PHE A 40 -4.53 3.66 -3.25
N HIS A 41 -5.43 4.62 -3.17
CA HIS A 41 -6.11 5.19 -4.33
C HIS A 41 -6.63 6.61 -4.02
N SER A 42 -7.04 7.34 -5.05
CA SER A 42 -7.79 8.59 -4.86
C SER A 42 -9.24 8.28 -4.45
N TRP A 43 -9.89 9.21 -3.76
CA TRP A 43 -11.29 9.05 -3.35
C TRP A 43 -12.24 8.75 -4.53
N GLN A 44 -11.94 9.26 -5.73
CA GLN A 44 -12.72 8.99 -6.96
C GLN A 44 -12.59 7.55 -7.46
N GLN A 45 -11.51 6.86 -7.08
CA GLN A 45 -11.25 5.48 -7.53
C GLN A 45 -11.78 4.42 -6.56
N ARG A 46 -12.27 4.81 -5.39
CA ARG A 46 -12.74 3.86 -4.35
C ARG A 46 -13.73 2.85 -4.88
N GLU A 47 -14.79 3.33 -5.53
CA GLU A 47 -15.84 2.45 -6.07
C GLU A 47 -15.29 1.46 -7.09
N MET A 48 -14.42 1.93 -7.98
CA MET A 48 -13.75 1.08 -8.96
C MET A 48 -12.90 0.00 -8.27
N VAL A 49 -12.09 0.35 -7.28
CA VAL A 49 -11.26 -0.59 -6.53
C VAL A 49 -12.11 -1.66 -5.85
N VAL A 50 -13.18 -1.28 -5.18
CA VAL A 50 -14.09 -2.22 -4.50
C VAL A 50 -14.79 -3.13 -5.49
N ASN A 51 -15.32 -2.59 -6.60
CA ASN A 51 -16.04 -3.36 -7.60
C ASN A 51 -15.14 -4.36 -8.33
N TYR A 52 -13.93 -3.96 -8.69
CA TYR A 52 -12.96 -4.90 -9.27
C TYR A 52 -12.47 -5.91 -8.23
N GLY A 53 -12.27 -5.51 -6.98
CA GLY A 53 -11.96 -6.43 -5.89
C GLY A 53 -12.98 -7.57 -5.81
N LYS A 54 -14.27 -7.25 -5.80
CA LYS A 54 -15.35 -8.24 -5.78
C LYS A 54 -15.31 -9.20 -6.98
N LYS A 55 -15.03 -8.70 -8.19
CA LYS A 55 -14.92 -9.54 -9.41
C LYS A 55 -13.80 -10.57 -9.30
N TYR A 56 -12.75 -10.29 -8.52
CA TYR A 56 -11.62 -11.18 -8.32
C TYR A 56 -11.62 -11.91 -6.96
N GLY A 57 -12.76 -11.94 -6.28
CA GLY A 57 -13.00 -12.77 -5.09
C GLY A 57 -12.70 -12.09 -3.77
N PHE A 58 -12.51 -10.76 -3.75
CA PHE A 58 -12.39 -9.97 -2.53
C PHE A 58 -13.75 -9.35 -2.19
N TYR A 59 -14.59 -10.10 -1.47
CA TYR A 59 -15.99 -9.73 -1.24
C TYR A 59 -16.18 -8.71 -0.12
N ASN A 60 -15.17 -8.53 0.71
CA ASN A 60 -15.21 -7.64 1.86
C ASN A 60 -14.24 -6.48 1.69
N ALA A 61 -14.66 -5.28 2.08
CA ALA A 61 -13.85 -4.08 1.99
C ALA A 61 -14.18 -3.08 3.10
N TYR A 62 -13.17 -2.34 3.56
CA TYR A 62 -13.37 -1.14 4.38
C TYR A 62 -12.25 -0.11 4.14
N PRO A 63 -12.51 1.19 4.34
CA PRO A 63 -11.52 2.24 4.11
C PRO A 63 -10.61 2.45 5.30
N ILE A 64 -9.36 2.83 5.00
CA ILE A 64 -8.41 3.44 5.94
C ILE A 64 -8.07 4.83 5.41
N TYR A 65 -8.00 5.79 6.31
CA TYR A 65 -7.64 7.18 6.01
C TYR A 65 -6.31 7.55 6.67
N PHE A 66 -5.54 8.37 6.00
CA PHE A 66 -4.31 8.93 6.55
C PHE A 66 -4.43 10.45 6.53
N ILE A 67 -4.24 11.07 7.69
CA ILE A 67 -4.39 12.51 7.89
C ILE A 67 -3.04 13.17 7.81
N LYS A 68 -2.86 14.05 6.84
CA LYS A 68 -1.64 14.82 6.63
C LYS A 68 -1.68 16.10 7.48
N PRO A 69 -0.59 16.46 8.14
CA PRO A 69 -0.51 17.73 8.89
C PRO A 69 -0.57 18.94 7.95
N SER A 70 -0.15 18.76 6.70
CA SER A 70 -0.18 19.78 5.65
C SER A 70 -0.33 19.14 4.28
N SER A 71 -0.86 19.88 3.30
CA SER A 71 -0.98 19.40 1.93
C SER A 71 -0.91 20.55 0.95
N SER A 72 -0.22 20.33 -0.17
CA SER A 72 -0.22 21.21 -1.33
C SER A 72 -1.27 20.83 -2.38
N GLN A 73 -2.00 19.73 -2.15
CA GLN A 73 -3.02 19.25 -3.10
C GLN A 73 -4.26 20.13 -3.04
N VAL A 74 -4.43 21.01 -4.01
CA VAL A 74 -5.62 21.87 -4.11
C VAL A 74 -6.78 21.05 -4.68
N LEU A 75 -7.84 20.91 -3.91
CA LEU A 75 -9.09 20.26 -4.35
C LEU A 75 -9.96 21.23 -5.16
N LYS A 76 -10.07 22.47 -4.70
CA LYS A 76 -10.82 23.51 -5.37
C LYS A 76 -10.20 24.90 -5.07
N ALA A 77 -9.49 25.45 -6.04
CA ALA A 77 -8.71 26.68 -5.86
C ALA A 77 -9.59 27.88 -5.42
N ASN A 78 -10.74 28.08 -6.10
CA ASN A 78 -11.64 29.21 -5.81
C ASN A 78 -12.26 29.13 -4.41
N MET A 79 -12.33 27.94 -3.81
CA MET A 79 -12.84 27.71 -2.46
C MET A 79 -11.71 27.64 -1.42
N LYS A 80 -10.45 27.75 -1.84
CA LYS A 80 -9.25 27.66 -0.98
C LYS A 80 -9.21 26.39 -0.13
N ILE A 81 -9.71 25.27 -0.68
CA ILE A 81 -9.72 23.97 0.01
C ILE A 81 -8.61 23.06 -0.51
N VAL A 82 -7.92 22.42 0.41
CA VAL A 82 -6.84 21.45 0.12
C VAL A 82 -7.21 20.05 0.61
N GLY A 83 -6.74 19.04 -0.09
CA GLY A 83 -6.91 17.64 0.29
C GLY A 83 -5.82 17.22 1.25
N ALA A 84 -6.13 17.11 2.53
CA ALA A 84 -5.20 16.73 3.58
C ALA A 84 -5.34 15.25 4.00
N THR A 85 -5.92 14.42 3.16
CA THR A 85 -6.08 13.00 3.42
C THR A 85 -5.52 12.15 2.28
N GLU A 86 -4.96 11.00 2.62
CA GLU A 86 -4.79 9.86 1.70
C GLU A 86 -5.78 8.79 2.10
N GLU A 87 -6.12 7.93 1.15
CA GLU A 87 -7.07 6.85 1.37
C GLU A 87 -6.49 5.53 0.87
N ALA A 88 -6.77 4.46 1.61
CA ALA A 88 -6.57 3.10 1.16
C ALA A 88 -7.81 2.26 1.44
N THR A 89 -8.07 1.26 0.62
CA THR A 89 -9.09 0.25 0.88
C THR A 89 -8.42 -1.06 1.25
N VAL A 90 -8.84 -1.63 2.37
CA VAL A 90 -8.51 -3.00 2.74
C VAL A 90 -9.51 -3.92 2.06
N LEU A 91 -9.01 -4.89 1.32
CA LEU A 91 -9.79 -5.90 0.62
C LEU A 91 -9.42 -7.29 1.14
N TYR A 92 -10.41 -8.13 1.39
CA TYR A 92 -10.20 -9.51 1.78
C TYR A 92 -11.33 -10.42 1.27
N ARG A 93 -11.08 -11.73 1.24
CA ARG A 93 -12.06 -12.74 0.79
C ARG A 93 -13.14 -12.96 1.86
N ASP A 94 -13.48 -14.20 2.15
CA ASP A 94 -14.55 -14.52 3.09
C ASP A 94 -14.09 -14.50 4.55
N LYS A 95 -12.88 -14.99 4.83
CA LYS A 95 -12.35 -15.08 6.18
C LYS A 95 -11.71 -13.77 6.63
N LEU A 96 -11.86 -13.48 7.91
CA LEU A 96 -11.24 -12.32 8.52
C LEU A 96 -9.72 -12.38 8.37
N PRO A 97 -9.10 -11.30 7.91
CA PRO A 97 -7.65 -11.19 7.84
C PRO A 97 -7.03 -11.16 9.24
N LYS A 98 -5.72 -11.40 9.27
CA LYS A 98 -4.92 -11.11 10.44
C LYS A 98 -5.09 -9.65 10.80
N PHE A 99 -5.26 -9.38 12.09
CA PHE A 99 -5.45 -8.04 12.60
C PHE A 99 -4.90 -7.93 14.02
N ASN A 100 -3.67 -7.46 14.14
CA ASN A 100 -2.95 -7.32 15.40
C ASN A 100 -3.32 -5.98 16.05
N ASN A 101 -4.17 -6.02 17.05
CA ASN A 101 -4.68 -4.84 17.76
C ASN A 101 -4.77 -5.04 19.27
N ASP A 102 -4.14 -6.08 19.79
CA ASP A 102 -4.14 -6.44 21.23
C ASP A 102 -5.56 -6.53 21.84
N GLY A 103 -6.54 -6.90 21.02
CA GLY A 103 -7.95 -6.95 21.40
C GLY A 103 -8.63 -5.60 21.60
N VAL A 104 -7.95 -4.50 21.28
CA VAL A 104 -8.49 -3.12 21.42
C VAL A 104 -9.02 -2.63 20.08
N MET A 105 -10.17 -1.96 20.09
CA MET A 105 -10.67 -1.29 18.89
C MET A 105 -9.77 -0.13 18.49
N ILE A 106 -9.35 -0.11 17.24
CA ILE A 106 -8.59 0.99 16.66
C ILE A 106 -9.45 1.75 15.66
N LYS A 107 -9.17 3.04 15.50
CA LYS A 107 -9.83 3.87 14.49
C LYS A 107 -9.32 3.51 13.11
N ASN A 108 -10.15 3.67 12.08
CA ASN A 108 -9.75 3.46 10.69
C ASN A 108 -9.02 4.68 10.07
N TRP A 109 -8.34 5.47 10.88
CA TRP A 109 -7.51 6.56 10.43
C TRP A 109 -6.20 6.63 11.22
N PHE A 110 -5.13 7.07 10.55
CA PHE A 110 -3.79 7.21 11.10
C PHE A 110 -3.20 8.56 10.70
N ASN A 111 -2.28 9.07 11.50
CA ASN A 111 -1.49 10.23 11.10
C ASN A 111 -0.53 9.85 9.96
N TRP A 112 -0.34 10.77 9.02
CA TRP A 112 0.67 10.67 7.98
C TRP A 112 2.03 11.08 8.53
N GLU A 113 2.66 10.16 9.24
CA GLU A 113 3.95 10.40 9.87
C GLU A 113 5.07 10.28 8.84
N VAL A 114 5.92 11.28 8.77
CA VAL A 114 7.07 11.31 7.86
C VAL A 114 8.34 11.25 8.70
N ASP A 115 9.24 10.34 8.36
CA ASP A 115 10.58 10.26 8.91
C ASP A 115 11.58 10.63 7.81
N ASN A 116 12.24 11.79 7.98
CA ASN A 116 13.20 12.33 7.02
C ASN A 116 14.58 11.64 7.05
N SER A 117 14.78 10.68 7.95
CA SER A 117 16.00 9.86 7.95
C SER A 117 16.05 8.86 6.79
N TYR A 118 14.89 8.55 6.19
CA TYR A 118 14.81 7.68 5.03
C TYR A 118 15.06 8.42 3.71
N PRO A 119 15.71 7.77 2.73
CA PRO A 119 15.92 8.35 1.41
C PRO A 119 14.60 8.74 0.74
N LYS A 120 14.58 9.90 0.09
CA LYS A 120 13.44 10.32 -0.74
C LYS A 120 13.76 10.09 -2.21
N VAL A 121 13.44 8.91 -2.70
CA VAL A 121 13.75 8.47 -4.07
C VAL A 121 12.57 8.59 -5.05
N HIS A 122 11.39 8.98 -4.55
CA HIS A 122 10.20 9.14 -5.39
C HIS A 122 9.31 10.30 -4.89
N PRO A 123 8.74 11.14 -5.80
CA PRO A 123 7.92 12.29 -5.40
C PRO A 123 6.69 11.93 -4.56
N THR A 124 6.04 10.81 -4.87
CA THR A 124 4.82 10.33 -4.18
C THR A 124 5.08 9.14 -3.27
N GLN A 125 6.33 9.03 -2.78
CA GLN A 125 6.73 7.98 -1.85
C GLN A 125 5.83 7.95 -0.61
N LYS A 126 5.36 6.76 -0.26
CA LYS A 126 4.64 6.56 1.00
C LYS A 126 5.63 6.57 2.17
N PRO A 127 5.30 7.25 3.28
CA PRO A 127 6.17 7.27 4.46
C PRO A 127 6.36 5.88 5.06
N ILE A 128 7.59 5.54 5.38
CA ILE A 128 7.91 4.24 5.98
C ILE A 128 7.23 4.01 7.33
N PRO A 129 7.10 4.99 8.25
CA PRO A 129 6.35 4.79 9.49
C PRO A 129 4.89 4.39 9.25
N VAL A 130 4.21 5.00 8.28
CA VAL A 130 2.84 4.65 7.88
C VAL A 130 2.75 3.20 7.40
N LEU A 131 3.69 2.80 6.53
CA LEU A 131 3.74 1.43 6.00
C LEU A 131 4.06 0.41 7.08
N LYS A 132 4.99 0.71 7.99
CA LYS A 132 5.28 -0.13 9.17
C LYS A 132 4.04 -0.34 10.02
N ARG A 133 3.25 0.71 10.27
CA ARG A 133 2.02 0.59 11.04
C ARG A 133 1.01 -0.36 10.39
N LEU A 134 0.86 -0.30 9.07
CA LEU A 134 -0.01 -1.23 8.35
C LEU A 134 0.53 -2.67 8.38
N ILE A 135 1.82 -2.84 8.17
CA ILE A 135 2.47 -4.16 8.21
C ILE A 135 2.32 -4.79 9.59
N ASP A 136 2.49 -4.02 10.65
CA ASP A 136 2.30 -4.46 12.03
C ASP A 136 0.89 -4.99 12.30
N ILE A 137 -0.12 -4.25 11.84
CA ILE A 137 -1.52 -4.62 12.03
C ILE A 137 -1.89 -5.89 11.27
N PHE A 138 -1.43 -6.03 10.02
CA PHE A 138 -1.94 -7.06 9.10
C PHE A 138 -1.02 -8.28 8.93
N THR A 139 0.14 -8.30 9.56
CA THR A 139 1.12 -9.39 9.43
C THR A 139 1.81 -9.71 10.75
N ASP A 140 2.39 -10.91 10.83
CA ASP A 140 3.35 -11.29 11.87
C ASP A 140 4.77 -11.33 11.31
N GLU A 141 5.78 -11.44 12.19
CA GLU A 141 7.16 -11.70 11.77
C GLU A 141 7.25 -12.98 10.94
N GLY A 142 8.04 -12.91 9.87
CA GLY A 142 8.19 -14.01 8.91
C GLY A 142 7.09 -14.10 7.84
N ASP A 143 6.00 -13.35 7.97
CA ASP A 143 4.98 -13.27 6.91
C ASP A 143 5.55 -12.61 5.65
N VAL A 144 4.89 -12.88 4.52
CA VAL A 144 5.27 -12.33 3.22
C VAL A 144 4.47 -11.10 2.89
N VAL A 145 5.15 -10.02 2.55
CA VAL A 145 4.59 -8.76 2.04
C VAL A 145 4.96 -8.63 0.57
N ILE A 146 3.96 -8.41 -0.29
CA ILE A 146 4.15 -8.24 -1.73
C ILE A 146 3.64 -6.86 -2.15
N ASP A 147 4.50 -6.09 -2.82
CA ASP A 147 4.13 -4.81 -3.43
C ASP A 147 4.26 -4.90 -4.96
N PRO A 148 3.14 -5.04 -5.68
CA PRO A 148 3.15 -5.14 -7.14
C PRO A 148 3.46 -3.83 -7.87
N CYS A 149 3.53 -2.70 -7.14
CA CYS A 149 3.82 -1.38 -7.66
C CYS A 149 4.84 -0.67 -6.76
N ALA A 150 5.99 -1.30 -6.57
CA ALA A 150 6.94 -0.98 -5.50
C ALA A 150 7.51 0.46 -5.55
N GLY A 151 7.57 1.08 -6.72
CA GLY A 151 8.02 2.45 -6.91
C GLY A 151 9.36 2.75 -6.22
N SER A 152 9.30 3.46 -5.11
CA SER A 152 10.47 3.78 -4.28
C SER A 152 11.03 2.61 -3.48
N GLY A 153 10.32 1.48 -3.38
CA GLY A 153 10.69 0.36 -2.50
C GLY A 153 10.39 0.57 -1.01
N SER A 154 9.63 1.62 -0.66
CA SER A 154 9.31 1.95 0.75
C SER A 154 8.58 0.82 1.47
N THR A 155 7.66 0.13 0.80
CA THR A 155 6.93 -1.02 1.36
C THR A 155 7.89 -2.17 1.68
N LEU A 156 8.82 -2.46 0.77
CA LEU A 156 9.82 -3.50 0.99
C LEU A 156 10.75 -3.15 2.15
N ARG A 157 11.22 -1.90 2.20
CA ARG A 157 12.03 -1.39 3.31
C ARG A 157 11.32 -1.57 4.65
N ALA A 158 10.07 -1.11 4.74
CA ALA A 158 9.27 -1.23 5.95
C ALA A 158 9.09 -2.70 6.37
N ALA A 159 8.80 -3.59 5.42
CA ALA A 159 8.60 -5.01 5.70
C ALA A 159 9.89 -5.68 6.20
N ILE A 160 11.03 -5.44 5.54
CA ILE A 160 12.32 -6.03 5.93
C ILE A 160 12.73 -5.55 7.33
N GLU A 161 12.61 -4.26 7.63
CA GLU A 161 12.93 -3.70 8.94
C GLU A 161 12.05 -4.23 10.07
N MET A 162 10.93 -4.81 9.74
CA MET A 162 10.00 -5.45 10.67
C MET A 162 10.09 -7.00 10.63
N ASN A 163 11.16 -7.57 10.10
CA ASN A 163 11.38 -9.01 9.99
C ASN A 163 10.32 -9.75 9.15
N ARG A 164 9.74 -9.08 8.13
CA ARG A 164 8.88 -9.72 7.12
C ARG A 164 9.69 -10.04 5.87
N VAL A 165 9.26 -11.05 5.13
CA VAL A 165 9.83 -11.35 3.80
C VAL A 165 9.15 -10.43 2.79
N ALA A 166 9.92 -9.70 1.98
CA ALA A 166 9.38 -8.71 1.05
C ALA A 166 9.69 -9.04 -0.40
N TYR A 167 8.67 -8.91 -1.26
CA TYR A 167 8.79 -8.98 -2.71
C TYR A 167 8.17 -7.75 -3.34
N GLY A 168 8.80 -7.20 -4.37
CA GLY A 168 8.28 -6.03 -5.09
C GLY A 168 8.51 -6.11 -6.58
N PHE A 169 7.61 -5.46 -7.33
CA PHE A 169 7.68 -5.37 -8.79
C PHE A 169 7.65 -3.89 -9.18
N GLU A 170 8.56 -3.50 -10.07
CA GLU A 170 8.62 -2.16 -10.61
C GLU A 170 9.00 -2.21 -12.10
N ILE A 171 8.13 -1.65 -12.96
CA ILE A 171 8.30 -1.69 -14.42
C ILE A 171 9.21 -0.57 -14.92
N LYS A 172 9.29 0.55 -14.20
CA LYS A 172 10.16 1.68 -14.58
C LYS A 172 11.57 1.43 -14.07
N LYS A 173 12.50 1.23 -15.01
CA LYS A 173 13.90 0.92 -14.71
C LYS A 173 14.58 1.93 -13.78
N ASP A 174 14.26 3.23 -13.95
CA ASP A 174 14.86 4.29 -13.13
C ASP A 174 14.37 4.19 -11.68
N PHE A 175 13.08 3.96 -11.44
CA PHE A 175 12.55 3.74 -10.10
C PHE A 175 13.06 2.45 -9.48
N TYR A 176 13.12 1.37 -10.26
CA TYR A 176 13.73 0.13 -9.82
C TYR A 176 15.17 0.33 -9.36
N LYS A 177 15.98 1.06 -10.16
CA LYS A 177 17.38 1.35 -9.83
C LYS A 177 17.49 2.19 -8.56
N SER A 178 16.76 3.30 -8.45
CA SER A 178 16.77 4.14 -7.25
C SER A 178 16.27 3.40 -6.01
N ALA A 179 15.24 2.58 -6.14
CA ALA A 179 14.78 1.74 -5.02
C ALA A 179 15.88 0.79 -4.54
N LYS A 180 16.58 0.13 -5.47
CA LYS A 180 17.66 -0.81 -5.15
C LYS A 180 18.89 -0.12 -4.57
N ASP A 181 19.36 0.94 -5.21
CA ASP A 181 20.66 1.57 -4.91
C ASP A 181 20.59 2.52 -3.71
N GLU A 182 19.42 3.08 -3.41
CA GLU A 182 19.24 4.06 -2.34
C GLU A 182 18.36 3.55 -1.20
N MET A 183 17.11 3.16 -1.51
CA MET A 183 16.15 2.76 -0.46
C MET A 183 16.53 1.43 0.20
N LEU A 184 17.03 0.49 -0.57
CA LEU A 184 17.28 -0.89 -0.17
C LEU A 184 18.77 -1.28 -0.16
N SER A 185 19.66 -0.31 -0.30
CA SER A 185 21.13 -0.51 -0.45
C SER A 185 21.77 -1.35 0.66
N ASN A 186 21.22 -1.30 1.87
CA ASN A 186 21.76 -2.01 3.04
C ASN A 186 21.22 -3.44 3.20
N PHE A 187 20.39 -3.90 2.29
CA PHE A 187 19.77 -5.23 2.37
C PHE A 187 20.17 -6.12 1.21
N LYS A 188 20.37 -7.43 1.51
CA LYS A 188 20.51 -8.43 0.44
C LYS A 188 19.12 -8.67 -0.14
N ILE A 189 18.88 -8.19 -1.37
CA ILE A 189 17.56 -8.23 -2.01
C ILE A 189 17.65 -9.04 -3.28
N SER A 190 16.71 -9.97 -3.46
CA SER A 190 16.38 -10.55 -4.75
C SER A 190 15.15 -9.82 -5.27
N LEU A 191 15.35 -8.87 -6.17
CA LEU A 191 14.27 -8.20 -6.90
C LEU A 191 14.13 -8.88 -8.27
N PHE A 192 12.93 -9.20 -8.63
CA PHE A 192 12.56 -9.80 -9.91
C PHE A 192 11.88 -8.78 -10.81
#